data_741e67b9401156c23d2f46cfcc685f2d
#
_entry.id   741e67b9401156c23d2f46cfcc685f2d
#
_cell.length_a   1.000
_cell.length_b   1.000
_cell.length_c   1.000
_cell.angle_alpha   90.00
_cell.angle_beta   90.00
_cell.angle_gamma   90.00
#
_symmetry.space_group_name_H-M   'P 1'
#
loop_
_entity.id
_entity.type
_entity.pdbx_description
1 polymer ?
#
loop_
_entity_poly.entity_id
_entity_poly.type
_entity_poly.pdbx_seq_one_letter_code
_entity_poly.pdbx_strand_id
1 'polypeptide(L)'
;MRKIITICIIGLFALNVQAQPVKTLKLSDKELLDKIKGGWAGQTIGVVFGAPTEFKFTGTYIQDYQPIPWAEGYVKYWWEKKPGLFDDIYNDCTFVEAFDELGLDCSQEELAKRFAFADYHLAHANQAGRYNIRQGIMPPASGHWLNNPHADDLDFQIEADFIGLMAPAMLPEALDIASRVGHIMNSGDGFYGGAFVAALYSSAFYEKSPEAILKTAISAIPEKSTFHQCIQDVINFHSLHPDNWKDCWYFLQEKWNCDVGCPKGVFLNFNIDAKLNSAFVALAMLYGKGDFTNSIDIATRCGQDSDCNPSTVGGVLGVMYGYDKIPSFWLNPLKEVEDFTFEGTNMSLAKAYQMSFDQAKQLIVKTGGKVSGGEIEIPIKKADVL
;
A
#
# COMPACT_ATOMS: atom_id res chain seq x y z
N MET A 1 20.79 -68.28 -39.51
CA MET A 1 19.96 -67.34 -38.72
C MET A 1 20.88 -66.46 -37.93
N ARG A 2 21.13 -65.21 -38.38
CA ARG A 2 21.96 -64.24 -37.69
C ARG A 2 21.02 -63.32 -36.81
N LYS A 3 21.19 -63.34 -35.50
CA LYS A 3 20.49 -62.45 -34.60
C LYS A 3 21.18 -61.09 -34.60
N ILE A 4 20.48 -60.05 -35.01
CA ILE A 4 20.89 -58.65 -34.91
C ILE A 4 20.47 -58.16 -33.51
N ILE A 5 21.43 -57.80 -32.67
CA ILE A 5 21.16 -57.15 -31.39
C ILE A 5 21.20 -55.63 -31.62
N THR A 6 20.05 -54.98 -31.55
CA THR A 6 19.97 -53.50 -31.59
C THR A 6 20.21 -52.97 -30.19
N ILE A 7 21.33 -52.27 -29.98
CA ILE A 7 21.64 -51.57 -28.74
C ILE A 7 21.03 -50.16 -28.84
N CYS A 8 19.98 -49.89 -28.07
CA CYS A 8 19.45 -48.53 -27.87
C CYS A 8 20.32 -47.79 -26.87
N ILE A 9 21.08 -46.81 -27.33
CA ILE A 9 21.81 -45.87 -26.48
C ILE A 9 20.82 -44.76 -26.08
N ILE A 10 20.32 -44.79 -24.87
CA ILE A 10 19.52 -43.68 -24.29
C ILE A 10 20.52 -42.62 -23.83
N GLY A 11 20.69 -41.56 -24.62
CA GLY A 11 21.44 -40.37 -24.24
C GLY A 11 20.67 -39.60 -23.19
N LEU A 12 21.14 -39.58 -21.93
CA LEU A 12 20.68 -38.61 -20.91
C LEU A 12 21.20 -37.22 -21.29
N PHE A 13 20.34 -36.37 -21.84
CA PHE A 13 20.59 -34.95 -21.90
C PHE A 13 20.31 -34.38 -20.53
N ALA A 14 21.37 -34.13 -19.74
CA ALA A 14 21.31 -33.30 -18.56
C ALA A 14 21.06 -31.84 -19.02
N LEU A 15 19.85 -31.37 -18.91
CA LEU A 15 19.53 -29.94 -19.01
C LEU A 15 20.20 -29.22 -17.84
N ASN A 16 21.33 -28.62 -18.14
CA ASN A 16 21.92 -27.61 -17.22
C ASN A 16 21.00 -26.39 -17.21
N VAL A 17 20.01 -26.36 -16.32
CA VAL A 17 19.29 -25.14 -15.98
C VAL A 17 20.26 -24.25 -15.21
N GLN A 18 20.99 -23.40 -15.90
CA GLN A 18 21.73 -22.31 -15.26
C GLN A 18 20.70 -21.39 -14.63
N ALA A 19 20.61 -21.41 -13.29
CA ALA A 19 19.82 -20.45 -12.54
C ALA A 19 20.31 -19.04 -12.93
N GLN A 20 19.40 -18.21 -13.43
CA GLN A 20 19.70 -16.81 -13.71
C GLN A 20 20.17 -16.15 -12.40
N PRO A 21 21.21 -15.30 -12.42
CA PRO A 21 21.64 -14.62 -11.22
C PRO A 21 20.50 -13.80 -10.64
N VAL A 22 20.17 -14.05 -9.38
CA VAL A 22 19.12 -13.29 -8.67
C VAL A 22 19.56 -11.83 -8.59
N LYS A 23 18.74 -10.92 -9.13
CA LYS A 23 18.96 -9.48 -9.00
C LYS A 23 18.99 -9.11 -7.51
N THR A 24 19.98 -8.37 -7.07
CA THR A 24 20.14 -7.98 -5.67
C THR A 24 20.10 -6.47 -5.55
N LEU A 25 19.25 -5.96 -4.67
CA LEU A 25 19.27 -4.55 -4.24
C LEU A 25 20.38 -4.40 -3.18
N LYS A 26 21.20 -3.36 -3.33
CA LYS A 26 22.23 -2.98 -2.35
C LYS A 26 21.91 -1.59 -1.84
N LEU A 27 21.87 -1.45 -0.52
CA LEU A 27 21.62 -0.20 0.18
C LEU A 27 22.57 -0.10 1.38
N SER A 28 22.85 1.12 1.82
CA SER A 28 23.38 1.36 3.16
C SER A 28 22.23 1.39 4.19
N ASP A 29 22.57 1.20 5.47
CA ASP A 29 21.62 1.42 6.60
C ASP A 29 20.97 2.81 6.51
N LYS A 30 21.76 3.84 6.15
CA LYS A 30 21.24 5.21 5.99
C LYS A 30 20.24 5.32 4.85
N GLU A 31 20.49 4.71 3.69
CA GLU A 31 19.57 4.74 2.56
C GLU A 31 18.29 3.97 2.84
N LEU A 32 18.38 2.81 3.49
CA LEU A 32 17.19 2.06 3.90
C LEU A 32 16.32 2.87 4.86
N LEU A 33 16.94 3.44 5.91
CA LEU A 33 16.20 4.27 6.88
C LEU A 33 15.61 5.52 6.23
N ASP A 34 16.34 6.20 5.33
CA ASP A 34 15.86 7.39 4.62
C ASP A 34 14.62 7.07 3.76
N LYS A 35 14.63 5.94 3.08
CA LYS A 35 13.47 5.46 2.28
C LYS A 35 12.27 5.10 3.16
N ILE A 36 12.48 4.40 4.26
CA ILE A 36 11.41 4.05 5.22
C ILE A 36 10.80 5.33 5.83
N LYS A 37 11.64 6.27 6.25
CA LYS A 37 11.19 7.60 6.72
C LYS A 37 10.40 8.33 5.63
N GLY A 38 10.87 8.26 4.39
CA GLY A 38 10.18 8.85 3.24
C GLY A 38 8.78 8.30 3.06
N GLY A 39 8.60 6.99 3.22
CA GLY A 39 7.28 6.34 3.15
C GLY A 39 6.30 6.88 4.19
N TRP A 40 6.65 6.79 5.47
CA TRP A 40 5.82 7.30 6.56
C TRP A 40 5.55 8.81 6.48
N ALA A 41 6.57 9.60 6.11
CA ALA A 41 6.43 11.05 5.96
C ALA A 41 5.51 11.41 4.79
N GLY A 42 5.68 10.74 3.66
CA GLY A 42 4.86 10.96 2.47
C GLY A 42 3.39 10.61 2.69
N GLN A 43 3.13 9.50 3.39
CA GLN A 43 1.82 9.07 3.84
C GLN A 43 1.16 10.18 4.69
N THR A 44 1.81 10.60 5.77
CA THR A 44 1.28 11.64 6.67
C THR A 44 1.03 12.98 5.97
N ILE A 45 1.92 13.39 5.06
CA ILE A 45 1.74 14.60 4.25
C ILE A 45 0.50 14.48 3.38
N GLY A 46 0.30 13.34 2.72
CA GLY A 46 -0.85 13.10 1.86
C GLY A 46 -2.17 13.17 2.60
N VAL A 47 -2.29 12.50 3.75
CA VAL A 47 -3.47 12.57 4.65
C VAL A 47 -3.82 14.01 4.97
N VAL A 48 -2.86 14.77 5.48
CA VAL A 48 -3.11 16.14 5.93
C VAL A 48 -3.45 17.07 4.77
N PHE A 49 -2.83 16.87 3.60
CA PHE A 49 -3.12 17.68 2.41
C PHE A 49 -4.56 17.45 1.92
N GLY A 50 -5.03 16.21 1.92
CA GLY A 50 -6.38 15.87 1.51
C GLY A 50 -7.48 16.13 2.54
N ALA A 51 -7.13 16.24 3.83
CA ALA A 51 -8.05 16.39 4.96
C ALA A 51 -9.22 17.39 4.77
N PRO A 52 -9.01 18.59 4.19
CA PRO A 52 -10.11 19.55 4.00
C PRO A 52 -11.14 19.10 2.97
N THR A 53 -10.83 18.10 2.13
CA THR A 53 -11.64 17.69 0.98
C THR A 53 -12.23 16.30 1.10
N GLU A 54 -11.82 15.51 2.08
CA GLU A 54 -12.28 14.15 2.36
C GLU A 54 -13.81 14.03 2.25
N PHE A 55 -14.27 13.18 1.35
CA PHE A 55 -15.69 12.91 1.05
C PHE A 55 -16.59 14.14 0.76
N LYS A 56 -16.01 15.32 0.47
CA LYS A 56 -16.76 16.50 0.04
C LYS A 56 -16.95 16.58 -1.47
N PHE A 57 -16.05 15.94 -2.20
CA PHE A 57 -16.10 15.87 -3.66
C PHE A 57 -16.33 14.40 -4.07
N THR A 58 -17.61 13.99 -4.04
CA THR A 58 -18.03 12.65 -4.42
C THR A 58 -18.76 12.71 -5.75
N GLY A 59 -18.40 11.85 -6.70
CA GLY A 59 -18.93 11.88 -8.07
C GLY A 59 -18.47 13.07 -8.92
N THR A 60 -17.44 13.81 -8.45
CA THR A 60 -16.79 14.90 -9.19
C THR A 60 -15.34 15.03 -8.73
N TYR A 61 -14.47 15.57 -9.58
CA TYR A 61 -13.12 15.94 -9.18
C TYR A 61 -13.06 17.40 -8.69
N ILE A 62 -12.02 17.75 -7.94
CA ILE A 62 -11.76 19.12 -7.48
C ILE A 62 -11.16 19.92 -8.63
N GLN A 63 -11.78 21.03 -8.99
CA GLN A 63 -11.34 21.87 -10.11
C GLN A 63 -10.00 22.55 -9.82
N ASP A 64 -9.22 22.82 -10.86
CA ASP A 64 -7.87 23.43 -10.75
C ASP A 64 -7.91 24.82 -10.09
N TYR A 65 -9.01 25.57 -10.23
CA TYR A 65 -9.17 26.89 -9.61
C TYR A 65 -9.52 26.83 -8.12
N GLN A 66 -9.83 25.64 -7.59
CA GLN A 66 -10.13 25.47 -6.17
C GLN A 66 -8.84 25.21 -5.41
N PRO A 67 -8.40 26.11 -4.51
CA PRO A 67 -7.17 25.92 -3.78
C PRO A 67 -7.34 24.84 -2.71
N ILE A 68 -6.33 23.97 -2.60
CA ILE A 68 -6.19 23.05 -1.48
C ILE A 68 -5.12 23.67 -0.56
N PRO A 69 -5.44 24.01 0.68
CA PRO A 69 -4.54 24.77 1.53
C PRO A 69 -3.40 23.89 2.06
N TRP A 70 -2.20 24.51 2.14
CA TRP A 70 -1.05 23.97 2.85
C TRP A 70 -0.21 25.12 3.39
N ALA A 71 0.22 25.04 4.64
CA ALA A 71 1.00 26.08 5.29
C ALA A 71 1.83 25.54 6.48
N GLU A 72 2.75 26.33 6.97
CA GLU A 72 3.44 26.08 8.24
C GLU A 72 2.43 25.88 9.37
N GLY A 73 2.68 24.92 10.27
CA GLY A 73 1.78 24.55 11.36
C GLY A 73 0.52 23.76 10.93
N TYR A 74 0.34 23.49 9.62
CA TYR A 74 -0.89 22.88 9.13
C TYR A 74 -1.03 21.41 9.56
N VAL A 75 0.08 20.66 9.59
CA VAL A 75 0.08 19.27 10.08
C VAL A 75 -0.31 19.23 11.56
N LYS A 76 0.30 20.10 12.37
CA LYS A 76 -0.03 20.23 13.80
C LYS A 76 -1.50 20.63 14.03
N TYR A 77 -2.02 21.55 13.22
CA TYR A 77 -3.43 21.96 13.30
C TYR A 77 -4.38 20.75 13.14
N TRP A 78 -4.17 19.90 12.13
CA TRP A 78 -5.00 18.71 11.90
C TRP A 78 -4.81 17.64 12.97
N TRP A 79 -3.58 17.47 13.45
CA TRP A 79 -3.29 16.57 14.57
C TRP A 79 -4.08 16.90 15.82
N GLU A 80 -4.15 18.18 16.18
CA GLU A 80 -4.88 18.66 17.36
C GLU A 80 -6.40 18.74 17.12
N LYS A 81 -6.83 19.04 15.90
CA LYS A 81 -8.23 19.32 15.59
C LYS A 81 -9.06 18.08 15.27
N LYS A 82 -8.49 17.10 14.57
CA LYS A 82 -9.16 15.89 14.11
C LYS A 82 -8.18 14.70 14.21
N PRO A 83 -7.81 14.24 15.41
CA PRO A 83 -6.82 13.16 15.56
C PRO A 83 -7.27 11.86 14.88
N GLY A 84 -8.57 11.57 14.81
CA GLY A 84 -9.11 10.45 14.03
C GLY A 84 -9.00 10.57 12.50
N LEU A 85 -8.38 11.64 11.99
CA LEU A 85 -8.05 11.80 10.58
C LEU A 85 -6.96 10.80 10.10
N PHE A 86 -6.11 10.37 11.02
CA PHE A 86 -4.95 9.53 10.74
C PHE A 86 -5.27 8.04 10.89
N ASP A 87 -6.46 7.63 10.48
CA ASP A 87 -6.94 6.25 10.67
C ASP A 87 -6.11 5.23 9.89
N ASP A 88 -5.68 5.53 8.69
CA ASP A 88 -4.69 4.75 7.94
C ASP A 88 -3.40 4.55 8.77
N ILE A 89 -2.85 5.62 9.35
CA ILE A 89 -1.55 5.58 10.03
C ILE A 89 -1.64 4.91 11.41
N TYR A 90 -2.67 5.18 12.22
CA TYR A 90 -2.72 4.53 13.53
C TYR A 90 -3.06 3.03 13.44
N ASN A 91 -3.77 2.60 12.40
CA ASN A 91 -3.95 1.17 12.11
C ASN A 91 -2.64 0.51 11.71
N ASP A 92 -1.89 1.10 10.77
CA ASP A 92 -0.54 0.69 10.40
C ASP A 92 0.36 0.57 11.63
N CYS A 93 0.38 1.58 12.49
CA CYS A 93 1.14 1.60 13.75
C CYS A 93 0.77 0.43 14.67
N THR A 94 -0.52 0.07 14.74
CA THR A 94 -0.98 -1.08 15.56
C THR A 94 -0.36 -2.40 15.08
N PHE A 95 -0.28 -2.62 13.77
CA PHE A 95 0.37 -3.80 13.23
C PHE A 95 1.90 -3.75 13.39
N VAL A 96 2.52 -2.59 13.22
CA VAL A 96 3.96 -2.41 13.49
C VAL A 96 4.29 -2.75 14.95
N GLU A 97 3.53 -2.24 15.92
CA GLU A 97 3.69 -2.60 17.34
C GLU A 97 3.46 -4.10 17.57
N ALA A 98 2.44 -4.69 16.94
CA ALA A 98 2.14 -6.12 17.08
C ALA A 98 3.31 -6.99 16.58
N PHE A 99 3.90 -6.67 15.43
CA PHE A 99 5.07 -7.38 14.90
C PHE A 99 6.32 -7.19 15.76
N ASP A 100 6.50 -6.02 16.39
CA ASP A 100 7.62 -5.78 17.30
C ASP A 100 7.49 -6.62 18.59
N GLU A 101 6.31 -6.66 19.18
CA GLU A 101 6.07 -7.36 20.44
C GLU A 101 5.94 -8.88 20.29
N LEU A 102 5.30 -9.36 19.23
CA LEU A 102 4.96 -10.77 19.01
C LEU A 102 5.95 -11.49 18.07
N GLY A 103 6.76 -10.71 17.35
CA GLY A 103 7.70 -11.21 16.35
C GLY A 103 7.08 -11.34 14.96
N LEU A 104 7.97 -11.45 13.94
CA LEU A 104 7.57 -11.47 12.52
C LEU A 104 6.72 -12.67 12.12
N ASP A 105 6.74 -13.74 12.91
CA ASP A 105 5.98 -14.98 12.68
C ASP A 105 4.65 -15.04 13.46
N CYS A 106 4.23 -13.94 14.10
CA CYS A 106 2.98 -13.90 14.83
C CYS A 106 1.80 -14.33 13.92
N SER A 107 0.86 -15.02 14.52
CA SER A 107 -0.27 -15.57 13.79
C SER A 107 -1.29 -14.50 13.41
N GLN A 108 -2.08 -14.78 12.38
CA GLN A 108 -3.22 -13.95 11.98
C GLN A 108 -4.19 -13.69 13.14
N GLU A 109 -4.40 -14.68 14.02
CA GLU A 109 -5.28 -14.54 15.17
C GLU A 109 -4.74 -13.55 16.21
N GLU A 110 -3.42 -13.53 16.43
CA GLU A 110 -2.77 -12.56 17.34
C GLU A 110 -2.88 -11.15 16.79
N LEU A 111 -2.62 -10.95 15.48
CA LEU A 111 -2.79 -9.66 14.80
C LEU A 111 -4.25 -9.18 14.88
N ALA A 112 -5.21 -10.08 14.63
CA ALA A 112 -6.63 -9.77 14.71
C ALA A 112 -7.06 -9.33 16.12
N LYS A 113 -6.53 -9.95 17.15
CA LYS A 113 -6.80 -9.54 18.54
C LYS A 113 -6.23 -8.16 18.83
N ARG A 114 -5.00 -7.85 18.38
CA ARG A 114 -4.42 -6.50 18.54
C ARG A 114 -5.30 -5.45 17.88
N PHE A 115 -5.68 -5.65 16.62
CA PHE A 115 -6.58 -4.77 15.89
C PHE A 115 -7.94 -4.61 16.56
N ALA A 116 -8.59 -5.71 16.96
CA ALA A 116 -9.94 -5.67 17.49
C ALA A 116 -10.07 -4.98 18.85
N PHE A 117 -8.99 -4.96 19.64
CA PHE A 117 -8.99 -4.37 20.99
C PHE A 117 -8.20 -3.06 21.07
N ALA A 118 -7.77 -2.51 19.95
CA ALA A 118 -7.19 -1.16 19.90
C ALA A 118 -8.24 -0.08 20.28
N ASP A 119 -7.79 1.00 20.92
CA ASP A 119 -8.66 2.03 21.50
C ASP A 119 -8.73 3.29 20.61
N TYR A 120 -9.19 3.10 19.39
CA TYR A 120 -9.47 4.18 18.44
C TYR A 120 -10.73 3.89 17.62
N HIS A 121 -11.23 4.93 16.94
CA HIS A 121 -12.40 4.80 16.07
C HIS A 121 -12.08 3.98 14.81
N LEU A 122 -13.04 3.17 14.38
CA LEU A 122 -13.02 2.46 13.11
C LEU A 122 -14.34 2.63 12.38
N ALA A 123 -14.30 2.54 11.05
CA ALA A 123 -15.46 2.60 10.18
C ALA A 123 -15.52 1.38 9.26
N HIS A 124 -16.56 1.27 8.45
CA HIS A 124 -16.72 0.34 7.33
C HIS A 124 -16.22 -1.09 7.59
N ALA A 125 -15.30 -1.60 6.74
CA ALA A 125 -14.79 -2.97 6.85
C ALA A 125 -14.03 -3.20 8.16
N ASN A 126 -13.30 -2.22 8.63
CA ASN A 126 -12.61 -2.24 9.90
C ASN A 126 -13.56 -2.39 11.09
N GLN A 127 -14.62 -1.59 11.12
CA GLN A 127 -15.60 -1.67 12.20
C GLN A 127 -16.34 -3.01 12.21
N ALA A 128 -16.70 -3.53 11.02
CA ALA A 128 -17.36 -4.82 10.90
C ALA A 128 -16.41 -5.97 11.28
N GLY A 129 -15.15 -5.93 10.82
CA GLY A 129 -14.11 -6.89 11.20
C GLY A 129 -13.86 -6.91 12.72
N ARG A 130 -13.70 -5.72 13.33
CA ARG A 130 -13.59 -5.57 14.80
C ARG A 130 -14.77 -6.20 15.53
N TYR A 131 -15.99 -5.91 15.09
CA TYR A 131 -17.21 -6.49 15.68
C TYR A 131 -17.18 -8.01 15.57
N ASN A 132 -16.92 -8.57 14.40
CA ASN A 132 -16.86 -10.00 14.14
C ASN A 132 -15.87 -10.70 15.08
N ILE A 133 -14.64 -10.18 15.19
CA ILE A 133 -13.59 -10.75 16.05
C ILE A 133 -14.03 -10.74 17.52
N ARG A 134 -14.63 -9.64 18.00
CA ARG A 134 -15.16 -9.54 19.36
C ARG A 134 -16.30 -10.50 19.63
N GLN A 135 -17.00 -10.98 18.59
CA GLN A 135 -18.03 -12.04 18.68
C GLN A 135 -17.43 -13.46 18.47
N GLY A 136 -16.11 -13.58 18.32
CA GLY A 136 -15.44 -14.88 18.12
C GLY A 136 -15.36 -15.34 16.66
N ILE A 137 -15.78 -14.51 15.71
CA ILE A 137 -15.61 -14.78 14.27
C ILE A 137 -14.22 -14.30 13.89
N MET A 138 -13.25 -15.23 13.87
CA MET A 138 -11.84 -14.93 13.60
C MET A 138 -11.55 -14.89 12.09
N PRO A 139 -10.42 -14.23 11.66
CA PRO A 139 -10.02 -14.27 10.27
C PRO A 139 -9.70 -15.69 9.79
N PRO A 140 -9.89 -15.99 8.50
CA PRO A 140 -10.31 -15.06 7.44
C PRO A 140 -11.84 -14.80 7.42
N ALA A 141 -12.61 -15.44 8.27
CA ALA A 141 -14.07 -15.30 8.28
C ALA A 141 -14.54 -13.89 8.70
N SER A 142 -13.78 -13.17 9.54
CA SER A 142 -14.12 -11.81 9.99
C SER A 142 -14.15 -10.80 8.84
N GLY A 143 -13.23 -10.90 7.88
CA GLY A 143 -13.15 -10.05 6.68
C GLY A 143 -13.93 -10.59 5.48
N HIS A 144 -14.44 -11.83 5.56
CA HIS A 144 -15.14 -12.45 4.45
C HIS A 144 -16.52 -11.82 4.21
N TRP A 145 -16.91 -11.60 2.96
CA TRP A 145 -18.16 -10.95 2.55
C TRP A 145 -19.44 -11.51 3.18
N LEU A 146 -19.47 -12.78 3.56
CA LEU A 146 -20.60 -13.40 4.29
C LEU A 146 -20.80 -12.79 5.69
N ASN A 147 -19.76 -12.30 6.31
CA ASN A 147 -19.78 -11.76 7.67
C ASN A 147 -19.48 -10.26 7.70
N ASN A 148 -18.90 -9.71 6.63
CA ASN A 148 -18.53 -8.32 6.51
C ASN A 148 -19.10 -7.72 5.21
N PRO A 149 -20.21 -6.95 5.28
CA PRO A 149 -20.82 -6.37 4.09
C PRO A 149 -19.94 -5.30 3.42
N HIS A 150 -18.88 -4.86 4.10
CA HIS A 150 -17.90 -3.89 3.63
C HIS A 150 -16.61 -4.55 3.10
N ALA A 151 -16.63 -5.85 2.81
CA ALA A 151 -15.44 -6.61 2.46
C ALA A 151 -14.64 -6.07 1.26
N ASP A 152 -15.28 -5.35 0.34
CA ASP A 152 -14.65 -4.72 -0.82
C ASP A 152 -14.31 -3.23 -0.61
N ASP A 153 -14.60 -2.67 0.57
CA ASP A 153 -14.23 -1.29 0.90
C ASP A 153 -12.71 -1.14 1.05
N LEU A 154 -12.23 0.09 0.96
CA LEU A 154 -10.81 0.43 0.86
C LEU A 154 -10.00 0.27 2.16
N ASP A 155 -10.60 -0.17 3.27
CA ASP A 155 -9.94 -0.16 4.59
C ASP A 155 -8.56 -0.81 4.57
N PHE A 156 -8.41 -2.05 4.09
CA PHE A 156 -7.09 -2.66 3.99
C PHE A 156 -6.18 -1.98 2.95
N GLN A 157 -6.75 -1.37 1.91
CA GLN A 157 -5.94 -0.62 0.94
C GLN A 157 -5.19 0.52 1.61
N ILE A 158 -5.82 1.25 2.54
CA ILE A 158 -5.23 2.39 3.22
C ILE A 158 -4.35 2.00 4.43
N GLU A 159 -4.35 0.73 4.82
CA GLU A 159 -3.67 0.18 6.00
C GLU A 159 -2.61 -0.88 5.62
N ALA A 160 -2.09 -0.85 4.41
CA ALA A 160 -1.11 -1.82 3.93
C ALA A 160 0.27 -1.19 3.66
N ASP A 161 0.41 0.10 3.87
CA ASP A 161 1.60 0.89 3.57
C ASP A 161 2.81 0.40 4.38
N PHE A 162 2.64 0.16 5.69
CA PHE A 162 3.68 -0.35 6.58
C PHE A 162 4.26 -1.69 6.10
N ILE A 163 3.47 -2.52 5.41
CA ILE A 163 3.86 -3.86 4.96
C ILE A 163 5.03 -3.77 3.99
N GLY A 164 4.95 -2.87 3.01
CA GLY A 164 6.04 -2.67 2.07
C GLY A 164 7.26 -2.02 2.71
N LEU A 165 7.08 -1.21 3.77
CA LEU A 165 8.17 -0.64 4.55
C LEU A 165 8.90 -1.69 5.38
N MET A 166 8.20 -2.70 5.91
CA MET A 166 8.78 -3.87 6.57
C MET A 166 9.43 -4.86 5.60
N ALA A 167 8.96 -4.92 4.34
CA ALA A 167 9.40 -5.87 3.33
C ALA A 167 10.02 -5.15 2.10
N PRO A 168 11.10 -4.36 2.25
CA PRO A 168 11.73 -3.59 1.19
C PRO A 168 12.26 -4.51 0.07
N ALA A 169 11.76 -4.36 -1.15
CA ALA A 169 12.12 -5.19 -2.32
C ALA A 169 11.86 -6.71 -2.13
N MET A 170 11.05 -7.09 -1.16
CA MET A 170 10.74 -8.47 -0.80
C MET A 170 9.26 -8.76 -1.07
N LEU A 171 8.87 -8.72 -2.35
CA LEU A 171 7.47 -8.85 -2.76
C LEU A 171 6.76 -10.12 -2.25
N PRO A 172 7.36 -11.32 -2.27
CA PRO A 172 6.73 -12.51 -1.71
C PRO A 172 6.40 -12.37 -0.22
N GLU A 173 7.32 -11.80 0.54
CA GLU A 173 7.19 -11.58 1.97
C GLU A 173 6.14 -10.49 2.28
N ALA A 174 6.09 -9.43 1.45
CA ALA A 174 5.05 -8.40 1.56
C ALA A 174 3.66 -9.01 1.34
N LEU A 175 3.48 -9.88 0.34
CA LEU A 175 2.20 -10.53 0.08
C LEU A 175 1.81 -11.56 1.16
N ASP A 176 2.78 -12.25 1.78
CA ASP A 176 2.52 -13.12 2.94
C ASP A 176 2.00 -12.30 4.14
N ILE A 177 2.63 -11.18 4.46
CA ILE A 177 2.17 -10.28 5.52
C ILE A 177 0.79 -9.70 5.16
N ALA A 178 0.60 -9.25 3.91
CA ALA A 178 -0.68 -8.75 3.42
C ALA A 178 -1.81 -9.79 3.58
N SER A 179 -1.54 -11.08 3.30
CA SER A 179 -2.52 -12.14 3.50
C SER A 179 -2.89 -12.34 4.96
N ARG A 180 -1.93 -12.22 5.87
CA ARG A 180 -2.18 -12.35 7.33
C ARG A 180 -2.97 -11.16 7.89
N VAL A 181 -2.72 -9.96 7.40
CA VAL A 181 -3.38 -8.73 7.89
C VAL A 181 -4.71 -8.50 7.17
N GLY A 182 -4.74 -8.53 5.85
CA GLY A 182 -5.87 -8.07 5.06
C GLY A 182 -7.15 -8.86 5.26
N HIS A 183 -7.05 -10.17 5.50
CA HIS A 183 -8.22 -11.00 5.77
C HIS A 183 -8.82 -10.81 7.18
N ILE A 184 -8.26 -9.93 8.00
CA ILE A 184 -8.88 -9.49 9.26
C ILE A 184 -10.13 -8.67 8.98
N MET A 185 -10.09 -7.77 7.97
CA MET A 185 -11.15 -6.82 7.65
C MET A 185 -11.74 -6.96 6.23
N ASN A 186 -10.99 -7.44 5.25
CA ASN A 186 -11.39 -7.44 3.83
C ASN A 186 -11.30 -8.82 3.17
N SER A 187 -11.98 -8.94 2.03
CA SER A 187 -11.86 -10.05 1.07
C SER A 187 -12.10 -9.51 -0.36
N GLY A 188 -11.93 -10.33 -1.38
CA GLY A 188 -12.18 -9.91 -2.76
C GLY A 188 -11.32 -8.70 -3.19
N ASP A 189 -11.93 -7.72 -3.84
CA ASP A 189 -11.25 -6.53 -4.32
C ASP A 189 -10.70 -5.66 -3.19
N GLY A 190 -11.32 -5.65 -2.00
CA GLY A 190 -10.79 -4.98 -0.81
C GLY A 190 -9.46 -5.56 -0.34
N PHE A 191 -9.33 -6.90 -0.34
CA PHE A 191 -8.05 -7.56 -0.06
C PHE A 191 -7.00 -7.28 -1.13
N TYR A 192 -7.39 -7.33 -2.41
CA TYR A 192 -6.47 -7.01 -3.51
C TYR A 192 -5.97 -5.56 -3.45
N GLY A 193 -6.80 -4.62 -2.97
CA GLY A 193 -6.40 -3.22 -2.75
C GLY A 193 -5.20 -3.10 -1.84
N GLY A 194 -5.24 -3.70 -0.65
CA GLY A 194 -4.13 -3.67 0.29
C GLY A 194 -2.91 -4.46 -0.18
N ALA A 195 -3.12 -5.64 -0.78
CA ALA A 195 -2.01 -6.40 -1.37
C ALA A 195 -1.29 -5.62 -2.49
N PHE A 196 -2.04 -4.88 -3.30
CA PHE A 196 -1.50 -3.98 -4.31
C PHE A 196 -0.68 -2.85 -3.69
N VAL A 197 -1.18 -2.18 -2.64
CA VAL A 197 -0.46 -1.12 -1.93
C VAL A 197 0.81 -1.65 -1.28
N ALA A 198 0.76 -2.78 -0.58
CA ALA A 198 1.95 -3.44 -0.03
C ALA A 198 3.02 -3.70 -1.12
N ALA A 199 2.58 -4.14 -2.31
CA ALA A 199 3.45 -4.37 -3.46
C ALA A 199 4.00 -3.06 -4.06
N LEU A 200 3.21 -1.97 -4.10
CA LEU A 200 3.67 -0.64 -4.51
C LEU A 200 4.84 -0.18 -3.63
N TYR A 201 4.65 -0.19 -2.31
CA TYR A 201 5.67 0.24 -1.36
C TYR A 201 6.92 -0.65 -1.43
N SER A 202 6.75 -1.97 -1.44
CA SER A 202 7.88 -2.92 -1.53
C SER A 202 8.70 -2.70 -2.80
N SER A 203 8.06 -2.51 -3.96
CA SER A 203 8.73 -2.30 -5.23
C SER A 203 9.36 -0.91 -5.39
N ALA A 204 8.85 0.10 -4.70
CA ALA A 204 9.39 1.46 -4.71
C ALA A 204 10.82 1.56 -4.17
N PHE A 205 11.29 0.57 -3.42
CA PHE A 205 12.69 0.52 -2.97
C PHE A 205 13.69 0.33 -4.11
N TYR A 206 13.31 -0.33 -5.21
CA TYR A 206 14.24 -0.69 -6.29
C TYR A 206 13.80 -0.27 -7.70
N GLU A 207 12.49 -0.09 -7.94
CA GLU A 207 12.02 0.42 -9.22
C GLU A 207 12.32 1.91 -9.37
N LYS A 208 12.42 2.37 -10.63
CA LYS A 208 12.93 3.72 -10.94
C LYS A 208 11.90 4.67 -11.53
N SER A 209 10.69 4.18 -11.76
CA SER A 209 9.58 5.01 -12.25
C SER A 209 8.25 4.53 -11.71
N PRO A 210 7.25 5.42 -11.61
CA PRO A 210 5.88 5.04 -11.24
C PRO A 210 5.30 3.92 -12.10
N GLU A 211 5.57 3.91 -13.39
CA GLU A 211 5.09 2.87 -14.31
C GLU A 211 5.69 1.50 -13.98
N ALA A 212 6.98 1.46 -13.61
CA ALA A 212 7.64 0.21 -13.23
C ALA A 212 7.11 -0.31 -11.90
N ILE A 213 6.89 0.57 -10.93
CA ILE A 213 6.29 0.25 -9.63
C ILE A 213 4.88 -0.34 -9.83
N LEU A 214 4.03 0.34 -10.59
CA LEU A 214 2.67 -0.13 -10.88
C LEU A 214 2.64 -1.48 -11.59
N LYS A 215 3.50 -1.68 -12.61
CA LYS A 215 3.60 -2.95 -13.33
C LYS A 215 4.06 -4.09 -12.42
N THR A 216 4.98 -3.84 -11.53
CA THR A 216 5.43 -4.82 -10.54
C THR A 216 4.30 -5.16 -9.57
N ALA A 217 3.62 -4.16 -9.02
CA ALA A 217 2.56 -4.37 -8.05
C ALA A 217 1.36 -5.13 -8.64
N ILE A 218 0.88 -4.71 -9.83
CA ILE A 218 -0.27 -5.37 -10.47
C ILE A 218 0.02 -6.81 -10.89
N SER A 219 1.28 -7.16 -11.14
CA SER A 219 1.66 -8.53 -11.54
C SER A 219 1.42 -9.58 -10.45
N ALA A 220 1.22 -9.16 -9.20
CA ALA A 220 0.89 -10.03 -8.08
C ALA A 220 -0.62 -10.30 -7.95
N ILE A 221 -1.46 -9.51 -8.60
CA ILE A 221 -2.92 -9.60 -8.53
C ILE A 221 -3.46 -10.45 -9.69
N PRO A 222 -4.42 -11.37 -9.46
CA PRO A 222 -4.95 -12.23 -10.50
C PRO A 222 -5.52 -11.45 -11.69
N GLU A 223 -5.02 -11.71 -12.90
CA GLU A 223 -5.42 -11.01 -14.14
C GLU A 223 -6.93 -11.01 -14.41
N LYS A 224 -7.65 -12.03 -13.92
CA LYS A 224 -9.09 -12.17 -14.11
C LYS A 224 -9.92 -11.42 -13.05
N SER A 225 -9.30 -10.89 -12.00
CA SER A 225 -10.02 -10.09 -11.02
C SER A 225 -10.47 -8.76 -11.63
N THR A 226 -11.59 -8.24 -11.14
CA THR A 226 -12.10 -6.90 -11.52
C THR A 226 -11.12 -5.82 -11.07
N PHE A 227 -10.45 -6.01 -9.93
CA PHE A 227 -9.39 -5.13 -9.45
C PHE A 227 -8.25 -5.00 -10.46
N HIS A 228 -7.66 -6.14 -10.90
CA HIS A 228 -6.57 -6.11 -11.89
C HIS A 228 -7.00 -5.42 -13.18
N GLN A 229 -8.19 -5.75 -13.70
CA GLN A 229 -8.71 -5.15 -14.92
C GLN A 229 -8.87 -3.63 -14.80
N CYS A 230 -9.34 -3.14 -13.65
CA CYS A 230 -9.49 -1.71 -13.40
C CYS A 230 -8.14 -0.98 -13.41
N ILE A 231 -7.14 -1.49 -12.70
CA ILE A 231 -5.79 -0.89 -12.68
C ILE A 231 -5.12 -0.99 -14.06
N GLN A 232 -5.28 -2.12 -14.77
CA GLN A 232 -4.76 -2.28 -16.12
C GLN A 232 -5.39 -1.28 -17.11
N ASP A 233 -6.66 -0.97 -16.94
CA ASP A 233 -7.36 0.06 -17.72
C ASP A 233 -6.73 1.45 -17.52
N VAL A 234 -6.36 1.82 -16.29
CA VAL A 234 -5.65 3.08 -16.02
C VAL A 234 -4.32 3.12 -16.79
N ILE A 235 -3.54 2.04 -16.70
CA ILE A 235 -2.24 1.94 -17.39
C ILE A 235 -2.41 2.05 -18.90
N ASN A 236 -3.40 1.35 -19.47
CA ASN A 236 -3.69 1.36 -20.90
C ASN A 236 -4.20 2.75 -21.35
N PHE A 237 -5.10 3.35 -20.58
CA PHE A 237 -5.63 4.68 -20.89
C PHE A 237 -4.52 5.74 -20.88
N HIS A 238 -3.68 5.75 -19.85
CA HIS A 238 -2.53 6.65 -19.77
C HIS A 238 -1.60 6.48 -20.97
N SER A 239 -1.34 5.25 -21.43
CA SER A 239 -0.45 5.01 -22.57
C SER A 239 -0.95 5.63 -23.88
N LEU A 240 -2.28 5.79 -24.01
CA LEU A 240 -2.94 6.39 -25.17
C LEU A 240 -3.22 7.88 -25.00
N HIS A 241 -3.41 8.33 -23.77
CA HIS A 241 -3.80 9.70 -23.40
C HIS A 241 -2.94 10.24 -22.24
N PRO A 242 -1.63 10.50 -22.44
CA PRO A 242 -0.68 10.77 -21.33
C PRO A 242 -0.76 12.20 -20.76
N ASP A 243 -1.57 13.08 -21.33
CA ASP A 243 -1.50 14.52 -21.04
C ASP A 243 -2.63 15.05 -20.16
N ASN A 244 -3.76 14.33 -20.06
CA ASN A 244 -4.94 14.80 -19.34
C ASN A 244 -5.49 13.72 -18.39
N TRP A 245 -5.19 13.87 -17.09
CA TRP A 245 -5.68 12.95 -16.07
C TRP A 245 -7.21 12.99 -15.90
N LYS A 246 -7.86 14.11 -16.22
CA LYS A 246 -9.33 14.27 -16.09
C LYS A 246 -10.08 13.38 -17.07
N ASP A 247 -9.55 13.17 -18.26
CA ASP A 247 -10.15 12.25 -19.23
C ASP A 247 -10.09 10.79 -18.72
N CYS A 248 -8.97 10.41 -18.06
CA CYS A 248 -8.85 9.11 -17.39
C CYS A 248 -9.84 8.99 -16.23
N TRP A 249 -9.99 10.04 -15.42
CA TRP A 249 -10.97 10.10 -14.34
C TRP A 249 -12.40 9.88 -14.85
N TYR A 250 -12.81 10.56 -15.94
CA TYR A 250 -14.11 10.35 -16.57
C TYR A 250 -14.30 8.93 -17.07
N PHE A 251 -13.30 8.36 -17.72
CA PHE A 251 -13.33 6.96 -18.15
C PHE A 251 -13.54 6.00 -16.99
N LEU A 252 -12.88 6.22 -15.85
CA LEU A 252 -13.07 5.42 -14.64
C LEU A 252 -14.48 5.56 -14.06
N GLN A 253 -15.05 6.78 -14.06
CA GLN A 253 -16.42 7.00 -13.61
C GLN A 253 -17.43 6.25 -14.50
N GLU A 254 -17.27 6.31 -15.81
CA GLU A 254 -18.19 5.65 -16.74
C GLU A 254 -18.11 4.14 -16.66
N LYS A 255 -16.92 3.57 -16.52
CA LYS A 255 -16.72 2.12 -16.58
C LYS A 255 -16.81 1.43 -15.22
N TRP A 256 -16.25 2.01 -14.17
CA TRP A 256 -15.97 1.31 -12.91
C TRP A 256 -16.76 1.84 -11.70
N ASN A 257 -17.27 3.07 -11.74
CA ASN A 257 -17.94 3.64 -10.56
C ASN A 257 -19.23 2.91 -10.15
N CYS A 258 -19.89 2.21 -11.06
CA CYS A 258 -21.11 1.43 -10.77
C CYS A 258 -20.83 -0.06 -10.52
N ASP A 259 -19.60 -0.50 -10.69
CA ASP A 259 -19.17 -1.89 -10.43
C ASP A 259 -18.47 -1.95 -9.06
N VAL A 260 -19.25 -1.82 -8.00
CA VAL A 260 -18.75 -1.72 -6.63
C VAL A 260 -19.44 -2.71 -5.70
N GLY A 261 -18.65 -3.30 -4.79
CA GLY A 261 -19.14 -4.13 -3.70
C GLY A 261 -19.55 -3.33 -2.46
N CYS A 262 -19.13 -2.07 -2.35
CA CYS A 262 -19.44 -1.19 -1.24
C CYS A 262 -20.97 -0.98 -1.07
N PRO A 263 -21.56 -1.15 0.14
CA PRO A 263 -23.00 -1.03 0.36
C PRO A 263 -23.65 0.28 -0.05
N LYS A 264 -22.86 1.36 -0.12
CA LYS A 264 -23.33 2.70 -0.50
C LYS A 264 -22.89 3.13 -1.90
N GLY A 265 -22.23 2.26 -2.66
CA GLY A 265 -21.63 2.65 -3.94
C GLY A 265 -22.63 2.85 -5.06
N VAL A 266 -23.56 1.93 -5.25
CA VAL A 266 -24.50 1.95 -6.39
C VAL A 266 -25.56 3.02 -6.21
N PHE A 267 -25.76 3.87 -7.23
CA PHE A 267 -26.70 4.99 -7.27
C PHE A 267 -26.43 6.13 -6.29
N LEU A 268 -25.27 6.12 -5.62
CA LEU A 268 -24.81 7.22 -4.78
C LEU A 268 -23.48 7.73 -5.29
N ASN A 269 -23.21 9.01 -5.04
CA ASN A 269 -21.93 9.62 -5.43
C ASN A 269 -20.77 9.17 -4.54
N PHE A 270 -21.06 8.86 -3.27
CA PHE A 270 -20.08 8.35 -2.32
C PHE A 270 -19.61 6.95 -2.72
N ASN A 271 -18.30 6.76 -2.82
CA ASN A 271 -17.72 5.48 -3.22
C ASN A 271 -16.39 5.25 -2.51
N ILE A 272 -16.35 4.25 -1.61
CA ILE A 272 -15.16 3.78 -0.88
C ILE A 272 -14.72 2.38 -1.33
N ASP A 273 -15.12 1.95 -2.51
CA ASP A 273 -14.64 0.69 -3.10
C ASP A 273 -13.13 0.77 -3.34
N ALA A 274 -12.40 -0.27 -2.89
CA ALA A 274 -10.94 -0.34 -2.98
C ALA A 274 -10.44 -0.27 -4.42
N LYS A 275 -11.15 -0.86 -5.36
CA LYS A 275 -10.79 -0.91 -6.77
C LYS A 275 -10.74 0.49 -7.38
N LEU A 276 -11.79 1.30 -7.19
CA LEU A 276 -11.85 2.65 -7.75
C LEU A 276 -10.84 3.59 -7.08
N ASN A 277 -10.70 3.53 -5.75
CA ASN A 277 -9.74 4.36 -5.02
C ASN A 277 -8.29 3.97 -5.37
N SER A 278 -7.97 2.68 -5.51
CA SER A 278 -6.68 2.22 -6.04
C SER A 278 -6.43 2.69 -7.48
N ALA A 279 -7.47 2.79 -8.31
CA ALA A 279 -7.35 3.34 -9.65
C ALA A 279 -7.00 4.85 -9.63
N PHE A 280 -7.49 5.62 -8.65
CA PHE A 280 -7.08 7.01 -8.47
C PHE A 280 -5.63 7.13 -8.00
N VAL A 281 -5.16 6.22 -7.14
CA VAL A 281 -3.72 6.11 -6.78
C VAL A 281 -2.88 5.85 -8.03
N ALA A 282 -3.23 4.84 -8.83
CA ALA A 282 -2.52 4.51 -10.06
C ALA A 282 -2.52 5.68 -11.09
N LEU A 283 -3.68 6.32 -11.26
CA LEU A 283 -3.83 7.51 -12.11
C LEU A 283 -2.89 8.62 -11.65
N ALA A 284 -2.91 8.96 -10.36
CA ALA A 284 -2.08 10.05 -9.82
C ALA A 284 -0.58 9.76 -9.94
N MET A 285 -0.15 8.53 -9.72
CA MET A 285 1.24 8.12 -9.92
C MET A 285 1.69 8.31 -11.38
N LEU A 286 0.86 7.93 -12.35
CA LEU A 286 1.19 8.03 -13.78
C LEU A 286 1.19 9.48 -14.27
N TYR A 287 0.09 10.19 -14.07
CA TYR A 287 -0.07 11.55 -14.59
C TYR A 287 0.74 12.59 -13.81
N GLY A 288 1.07 12.33 -12.55
CA GLY A 288 2.02 13.11 -11.76
C GLY A 288 3.45 12.95 -12.22
N LYS A 289 3.75 11.94 -13.07
CA LYS A 289 5.06 11.69 -13.71
C LYS A 289 6.20 11.56 -12.69
N GLY A 290 5.88 11.09 -11.48
CA GLY A 290 6.82 10.96 -10.37
C GLY A 290 7.15 12.28 -9.65
N ASP A 291 6.63 13.43 -10.06
CA ASP A 291 6.73 14.65 -9.25
C ASP A 291 5.87 14.50 -7.98
N PHE A 292 6.47 14.66 -6.81
CA PHE A 292 5.81 14.49 -5.53
C PHE A 292 4.59 15.39 -5.38
N THR A 293 4.76 16.69 -5.66
CA THR A 293 3.70 17.69 -5.51
C THR A 293 2.55 17.44 -6.47
N ASN A 294 2.85 17.25 -7.75
CA ASN A 294 1.82 17.02 -8.76
C ASN A 294 1.06 15.70 -8.49
N SER A 295 1.76 14.66 -8.05
CA SER A 295 1.13 13.36 -7.82
C SER A 295 0.15 13.40 -6.66
N ILE A 296 0.52 13.99 -5.50
CA ILE A 296 -0.40 14.11 -4.35
C ILE A 296 -1.55 15.10 -4.66
N ASP A 297 -1.30 16.17 -5.43
CA ASP A 297 -2.35 17.11 -5.84
C ASP A 297 -3.38 16.43 -6.76
N ILE A 298 -2.95 15.65 -7.75
CA ILE A 298 -3.86 14.89 -8.62
C ILE A 298 -4.64 13.85 -7.80
N ALA A 299 -3.97 13.09 -6.91
CA ALA A 299 -4.65 12.11 -6.07
C ALA A 299 -5.76 12.73 -5.23
N THR A 300 -5.47 13.86 -4.55
CA THR A 300 -6.46 14.62 -3.78
C THR A 300 -7.62 15.11 -4.66
N ARG A 301 -7.28 15.64 -5.87
CA ARG A 301 -8.29 16.19 -6.79
C ARG A 301 -9.21 15.14 -7.40
N CYS A 302 -8.84 13.87 -7.40
CA CYS A 302 -9.73 12.80 -7.83
C CYS A 302 -11.00 12.68 -6.98
N GLY A 303 -11.01 13.22 -5.76
CA GLY A 303 -12.16 13.18 -4.85
C GLY A 303 -12.29 11.84 -4.14
N GLN A 304 -13.50 11.53 -3.68
CA GLN A 304 -13.81 10.38 -2.83
C GLN A 304 -12.98 10.41 -1.54
N ASP A 305 -12.20 9.40 -1.27
CA ASP A 305 -11.24 9.35 -0.16
C ASP A 305 -10.00 10.17 -0.51
N SER A 306 -10.17 11.47 -0.46
CA SER A 306 -9.19 12.43 -0.97
C SER A 306 -8.05 12.77 -0.01
N ASP A 307 -7.97 12.13 1.14
CA ASP A 307 -6.86 12.17 2.09
C ASP A 307 -6.05 10.85 2.08
N CYS A 308 -6.68 9.67 2.08
CA CYS A 308 -5.95 8.42 2.04
C CYS A 308 -5.36 8.10 0.64
N ASN A 309 -6.04 8.46 -0.46
CA ASN A 309 -5.45 8.26 -1.79
C ASN A 309 -4.13 9.03 -1.99
N PRO A 310 -4.01 10.35 -1.67
CA PRO A 310 -2.71 11.03 -1.70
C PRO A 310 -1.74 10.57 -0.61
N SER A 311 -2.21 9.99 0.50
CA SER A 311 -1.40 9.32 1.51
C SER A 311 -0.57 8.20 0.87
N THR A 312 -1.23 7.24 0.24
CA THR A 312 -0.56 6.13 -0.46
C THR A 312 0.40 6.63 -1.56
N VAL A 313 -0.03 7.59 -2.39
CA VAL A 313 0.82 8.17 -3.45
C VAL A 313 2.05 8.84 -2.88
N GLY A 314 1.88 9.68 -1.85
CA GLY A 314 2.96 10.38 -1.16
C GLY A 314 3.94 9.42 -0.51
N GLY A 315 3.44 8.38 0.12
CA GLY A 315 4.26 7.35 0.74
C GLY A 315 5.09 6.55 -0.27
N VAL A 316 4.50 6.07 -1.35
CA VAL A 316 5.22 5.34 -2.42
C VAL A 316 6.32 6.20 -3.03
N LEU A 317 6.05 7.48 -3.34
CA LEU A 317 7.06 8.40 -3.86
C LEU A 317 8.10 8.76 -2.80
N GLY A 318 7.70 8.87 -1.54
CA GLY A 318 8.61 9.04 -0.40
C GLY A 318 9.59 7.88 -0.27
N VAL A 319 9.16 6.64 -0.44
CA VAL A 319 10.05 5.46 -0.52
C VAL A 319 10.95 5.54 -1.75
N MET A 320 10.40 5.90 -2.91
CA MET A 320 11.15 5.93 -4.16
C MET A 320 12.32 6.91 -4.08
N TYR A 321 12.12 8.09 -3.51
CA TYR A 321 13.12 9.17 -3.44
C TYR A 321 13.91 9.20 -2.13
N GLY A 322 13.32 8.84 -1.01
CA GLY A 322 13.82 9.02 0.35
C GLY A 322 13.31 10.31 1.00
N TYR A 323 13.30 10.33 2.34
CA TYR A 323 12.84 11.45 3.16
C TYR A 323 13.57 12.77 2.85
N ASP A 324 14.89 12.71 2.72
CA ASP A 324 15.73 13.89 2.45
C ASP A 324 15.42 14.56 1.09
N LYS A 325 14.68 13.89 0.19
CA LYS A 325 14.29 14.39 -1.12
C LYS A 325 12.84 14.87 -1.21
N ILE A 326 12.03 14.65 -0.19
CA ILE A 326 10.71 15.29 -0.13
C ILE A 326 10.91 16.80 -0.08
N PRO A 327 10.21 17.59 -0.92
CA PRO A 327 10.40 19.03 -0.93
C PRO A 327 10.15 19.66 0.45
N SER A 328 11.02 20.58 0.87
CA SER A 328 10.96 21.19 2.20
C SER A 328 9.63 21.91 2.49
N PHE A 329 8.96 22.39 1.44
CA PHE A 329 7.61 22.95 1.52
C PHE A 329 6.62 21.97 2.17
N TRP A 330 6.71 20.68 1.84
CA TRP A 330 5.88 19.62 2.41
C TRP A 330 6.42 19.12 3.74
N LEU A 331 7.74 18.96 3.84
CA LEU A 331 8.38 18.28 4.95
C LEU A 331 8.49 19.14 6.21
N ASN A 332 8.69 20.46 6.09
CA ASN A 332 8.92 21.30 7.27
C ASN A 332 7.74 21.31 8.24
N PRO A 333 6.46 21.42 7.84
CA PRO A 333 5.34 21.32 8.75
C PRO A 333 5.22 19.95 9.44
N LEU A 334 5.68 18.86 8.81
CA LEU A 334 5.65 17.52 9.38
C LEU A 334 6.64 17.37 10.52
N LYS A 335 7.84 17.95 10.41
CA LYS A 335 8.91 17.85 11.41
C LYS A 335 8.51 18.33 12.80
N GLU A 336 7.51 19.21 12.86
CA GLU A 336 7.00 19.74 14.14
C GLU A 336 6.25 18.68 14.96
N VAL A 337 5.79 17.60 14.33
CA VAL A 337 4.91 16.59 14.95
C VAL A 337 5.47 15.17 14.94
N GLU A 338 6.67 14.94 14.44
CA GLU A 338 7.24 13.59 14.30
C GLU A 338 7.31 12.81 15.64
N ASP A 339 7.38 13.50 16.77
CA ASP A 339 7.38 12.91 18.11
C ASP A 339 5.98 12.85 18.75
N PHE A 340 4.95 13.37 18.09
CA PHE A 340 3.59 13.35 18.62
C PHE A 340 3.01 11.93 18.47
N THR A 341 2.26 11.50 19.50
CA THR A 341 1.60 10.18 19.50
C THR A 341 0.31 10.21 18.69
N PHE A 342 0.09 9.20 17.86
CA PHE A 342 -1.20 8.97 17.18
C PHE A 342 -2.29 8.56 18.18
N GLU A 343 -3.53 8.92 17.88
CA GLU A 343 -4.69 8.61 18.71
C GLU A 343 -4.80 7.11 19.02
N GLY A 344 -5.06 6.76 20.26
CA GLY A 344 -5.26 5.37 20.67
C GLY A 344 -4.04 4.46 20.58
N THR A 345 -2.85 5.02 20.35
CA THR A 345 -1.58 4.27 20.26
C THR A 345 -0.50 4.85 21.17
N ASN A 346 0.63 4.14 21.30
CA ASN A 346 1.87 4.68 21.88
C ASN A 346 2.87 5.07 20.79
N MET A 347 2.45 5.08 19.53
CA MET A 347 3.30 5.31 18.38
C MET A 347 3.36 6.76 17.96
N SER A 348 4.55 7.17 17.50
CA SER A 348 4.80 8.41 16.79
C SER A 348 5.51 8.09 15.48
N LEU A 349 5.61 9.06 14.57
CA LEU A 349 6.39 8.85 13.34
C LEU A 349 7.83 8.47 13.64
N ALA A 350 8.48 9.12 14.60
CA ALA A 350 9.85 8.81 14.99
C ALA A 350 10.01 7.34 15.45
N LYS A 351 9.04 6.81 16.21
CA LYS A 351 9.02 5.39 16.57
C LYS A 351 8.74 4.48 15.37
N ALA A 352 7.75 4.83 14.54
CA ALA A 352 7.40 4.05 13.35
C ALA A 352 8.59 3.92 12.38
N TYR A 353 9.36 4.99 12.19
CA TYR A 353 10.60 4.98 11.42
C TYR A 353 11.58 3.92 11.92
N GLN A 354 11.86 3.94 13.21
CA GLN A 354 12.86 3.05 13.80
C GLN A 354 12.39 1.60 13.84
N MET A 355 11.13 1.37 14.27
CA MET A 355 10.57 0.02 14.36
C MET A 355 10.48 -0.64 12.98
N SER A 356 9.98 0.08 11.96
CA SER A 356 9.94 -0.43 10.59
C SER A 356 11.34 -0.74 10.04
N PHE A 357 12.34 0.08 10.36
CA PHE A 357 13.73 -0.17 9.96
C PHE A 357 14.30 -1.44 10.60
N ASP A 358 14.06 -1.62 11.90
CA ASP A 358 14.55 -2.80 12.62
C ASP A 358 13.84 -4.09 12.16
N GLN A 359 12.52 -4.02 11.93
CA GLN A 359 11.72 -5.11 11.37
C GLN A 359 12.17 -5.47 9.95
N ALA A 360 12.43 -4.48 9.11
CA ALA A 360 12.95 -4.70 7.75
C ALA A 360 14.29 -5.43 7.78
N LYS A 361 15.22 -5.03 8.64
CA LYS A 361 16.54 -5.70 8.78
C LYS A 361 16.39 -7.14 9.27
N GLN A 362 15.50 -7.39 10.22
CA GLN A 362 15.21 -8.74 10.70
C GLN A 362 14.63 -9.62 9.58
N LEU A 363 13.66 -9.08 8.82
CA LEU A 363 13.04 -9.82 7.71
C LEU A 363 14.03 -10.10 6.58
N ILE A 364 14.90 -9.13 6.24
CA ILE A 364 15.97 -9.31 5.24
C ILE A 364 16.87 -10.48 5.61
N VAL A 365 17.35 -10.52 6.85
CA VAL A 365 18.22 -11.62 7.33
C VAL A 365 17.47 -12.96 7.30
N LYS A 366 16.24 -12.97 7.79
CA LYS A 366 15.39 -14.16 7.84
C LYS A 366 15.16 -14.78 6.44
N THR A 367 15.06 -13.97 5.40
CA THR A 367 14.74 -14.41 4.04
C THR A 367 15.97 -14.62 3.13
N GLY A 368 17.16 -14.57 3.73
CA GLY A 368 18.43 -14.90 3.08
C GLY A 368 19.17 -13.71 2.48
N GLY A 369 18.76 -12.48 2.80
CA GLY A 369 19.55 -11.27 2.55
C GLY A 369 20.68 -11.11 3.57
N LYS A 370 21.45 -10.04 3.44
CA LYS A 370 22.59 -9.76 4.32
C LYS A 370 22.48 -8.36 4.91
N VAL A 371 22.78 -8.26 6.20
CA VAL A 371 22.90 -6.99 6.92
C VAL A 371 24.23 -7.06 7.69
N SER A 372 25.21 -6.29 7.29
CA SER A 372 26.54 -6.31 7.92
C SER A 372 27.31 -5.02 7.65
N GLY A 373 27.92 -4.45 8.71
CA GLY A 373 28.84 -3.31 8.58
C GLY A 373 28.19 -2.03 8.00
N GLY A 374 26.86 -1.88 8.16
CA GLY A 374 26.12 -0.75 7.60
C GLY A 374 25.75 -0.93 6.12
N GLU A 375 26.01 -2.12 5.55
CA GLU A 375 25.59 -2.50 4.19
C GLU A 375 24.48 -3.55 4.23
N ILE A 376 23.56 -3.46 3.29
CA ILE A 376 22.37 -4.32 3.17
C ILE A 376 22.32 -4.86 1.74
N GLU A 377 22.14 -6.18 1.61
CA GLU A 377 21.92 -6.87 0.35
C GLU A 377 20.59 -7.61 0.40
N ILE A 378 19.66 -7.28 -0.51
CA ILE A 378 18.31 -7.87 -0.57
C ILE A 378 18.16 -8.60 -1.91
N PRO A 379 17.99 -9.93 -1.93
CA PRO A 379 17.67 -10.68 -3.13
C PRO A 379 16.26 -10.32 -3.61
N ILE A 380 16.14 -9.76 -4.83
CA ILE A 380 14.84 -9.44 -5.42
C ILE A 380 14.25 -10.72 -6.01
N LYS A 381 13.15 -11.19 -5.42
CA LYS A 381 12.43 -12.39 -5.86
C LYS A 381 11.12 -11.98 -6.52
N LYS A 382 10.68 -12.79 -7.50
CA LYS A 382 9.31 -12.69 -8.01
C LYS A 382 8.36 -13.33 -7.00
N ALA A 383 7.20 -12.76 -6.84
CA ALA A 383 6.10 -13.39 -6.12
C ALA A 383 5.25 -14.24 -7.09
N ASP A 384 4.60 -15.23 -6.53
CA ASP A 384 3.48 -15.90 -7.19
C ASP A 384 2.26 -14.96 -7.19
N VAL A 385 1.36 -15.20 -8.12
CA VAL A 385 0.07 -14.49 -8.20
C VAL A 385 -0.82 -14.96 -7.04
N LEU A 386 -1.49 -14.04 -6.36
CA LEU A 386 -2.40 -14.29 -5.23
C LEU A 386 -3.60 -15.16 -5.61
#